data_592efa053fc144f0a1061c79f2548e82
#
_entry.id   592efa053fc144f0a1061c79f2548e82
#
_cell.length_a   1.000
_cell.length_b   1.000
_cell.length_c   1.000
_cell.angle_alpha   90.00
_cell.angle_beta   90.00
_cell.angle_gamma   90.00
#
_symmetry.space_group_name_H-M   'P 1'
#
loop_
_entity.id
_entity.type
_entity.pdbx_description
1 polymer ?
#
loop_
_entity_poly.entity_id
_entity_poly.type
_entity_poly.pdbx_seq_one_letter_code
_entity_poly.pdbx_strand_id
1 'polypeptide(L)'
;MNISKADAVAHLAKWRDAGTEVQAIYATITGHLSIVGKIAELSQAAVRIKGSGCEMLLYFRETSNFDYKDPREEPSEANKDRVNKYPMVIEAKFSNADRVEIIEFFN
;
A
#
# COMPACT_ATOMS: atom_id res chain seq x y z
N MET A 1 4.31 -10.99 -5.81
CA MET A 1 5.28 -11.79 -5.01
C MET A 1 4.96 -11.65 -3.54
N ASN A 2 4.77 -12.75 -2.85
CA ASN A 2 4.54 -12.72 -1.41
C ASN A 2 5.81 -12.28 -0.68
N ILE A 3 5.63 -11.40 0.29
CA ILE A 3 6.74 -10.92 1.12
C ILE A 3 6.34 -11.05 2.59
N SER A 4 7.33 -11.03 3.47
CA SER A 4 7.07 -11.03 4.91
C SER A 4 6.54 -9.68 5.37
N LYS A 5 5.92 -9.67 6.54
CA LYS A 5 5.49 -8.43 7.18
C LYS A 5 6.68 -7.49 7.39
N ALA A 6 7.81 -8.03 7.81
CA ALA A 6 9.03 -7.24 8.02
C ALA A 6 9.49 -6.57 6.72
N ASP A 7 9.43 -7.30 5.60
CA ASP A 7 9.79 -6.73 4.29
C ASP A 7 8.80 -5.66 3.84
N ALA A 8 7.51 -5.90 4.06
CA ALA A 8 6.48 -4.90 3.72
C ALA A 8 6.70 -3.60 4.52
N VAL A 9 6.94 -3.73 5.82
CA VAL A 9 7.20 -2.56 6.67
C VAL A 9 8.48 -1.84 6.23
N ALA A 10 9.50 -2.58 5.82
CA ALA A 10 10.74 -1.99 5.31
C ALA A 10 10.50 -1.17 4.03
N HIS A 11 9.67 -1.66 3.12
CA HIS A 11 9.29 -0.88 1.92
C HIS A 11 8.52 0.39 2.29
N LEU A 12 7.57 0.27 3.21
CA LEU A 12 6.80 1.43 3.66
C LEU A 12 7.70 2.45 4.36
N ALA A 13 8.70 1.98 5.12
CA ALA A 13 9.66 2.86 5.78
C ALA A 13 10.49 3.66 4.78
N LYS A 14 10.87 3.05 3.66
CA LYS A 14 11.57 3.76 2.59
C LYS A 14 10.72 4.89 2.03
N TRP A 15 9.45 4.64 1.79
CA TRP A 15 8.52 5.66 1.30
C TRP A 15 8.33 6.77 2.34
N ARG A 16 8.20 6.41 3.62
CA ARG A 16 8.08 7.39 4.70
C ARG A 16 9.30 8.31 4.76
N ASP A 17 10.49 7.72 4.75
CA ASP A 17 11.74 8.47 4.90
C ASP A 17 12.04 9.35 3.69
N ALA A 18 11.61 8.93 2.52
CA ALA A 18 11.76 9.71 1.29
C ALA A 18 10.66 10.77 1.13
N GLY A 19 9.65 10.79 1.99
CA GLY A 19 8.50 11.68 1.86
C GLY A 19 7.66 11.39 0.64
N THR A 20 7.65 10.14 0.19
CA THR A 20 6.92 9.72 -1.00
C THR A 20 5.42 9.85 -0.78
N GLU A 21 4.74 10.47 -1.73
CA GLU A 21 3.28 10.50 -1.73
C GLU A 21 2.74 9.15 -2.13
N VAL A 22 1.76 8.65 -1.40
CA VAL A 22 1.16 7.35 -1.64
C VAL A 22 -0.35 7.47 -1.75
N GLN A 23 -0.95 6.54 -2.48
CA GLN A 23 -2.40 6.35 -2.48
C GLN A 23 -2.68 5.08 -1.69
N ALA A 24 -3.52 5.18 -0.66
CA ALA A 24 -3.96 4.04 0.12
C ALA A 24 -5.42 3.73 -0.19
N ILE A 25 -5.70 2.48 -0.52
CA ILE A 25 -7.03 2.03 -0.87
C ILE A 25 -7.41 0.88 0.06
N TYR A 26 -8.45 1.08 0.86
CA TYR A 26 -9.02 0.03 1.70
C TYR A 26 -10.25 -0.51 0.99
N ALA A 27 -10.22 -1.79 0.61
CA ALA A 27 -11.30 -2.42 -0.16
C ALA A 27 -11.99 -3.51 0.65
N THR A 28 -13.31 -3.50 0.62
CA THR A 28 -14.17 -4.52 1.22
C THR A 28 -15.11 -5.06 0.15
N ILE A 29 -15.92 -6.06 0.47
CA ILE A 29 -16.89 -6.61 -0.48
C ILE A 29 -18.01 -5.63 -0.81
N THR A 30 -18.21 -4.59 0.00
CA THR A 30 -19.29 -3.60 -0.18
C THR A 30 -18.81 -2.26 -0.71
N GLY A 31 -17.50 -2.05 -0.85
CA GLY A 31 -16.99 -0.78 -1.35
C GLY A 31 -15.53 -0.57 -1.02
N HIS A 32 -15.08 0.66 -1.19
CA HIS A 32 -13.70 1.01 -0.89
C HIS A 32 -13.58 2.45 -0.43
N LEU A 33 -12.50 2.73 0.31
CA LEU A 33 -12.08 4.07 0.68
C LEU A 33 -10.67 4.28 0.13
N SER A 34 -10.39 5.48 -0.37
CA SER A 34 -9.02 5.80 -0.75
C SER A 34 -8.63 7.19 -0.31
N ILE A 35 -7.35 7.35 0.03
CA ILE A 35 -6.76 8.65 0.32
C ILE A 35 -5.42 8.77 -0.38
N VAL A 36 -5.01 10.00 -0.62
CA VAL A 36 -3.66 10.31 -1.10
C VAL A 36 -2.98 11.12 -0.01
N GLY A 37 -1.78 10.72 0.35
CA GLY A 37 -1.05 11.40 1.41
C GLY A 37 0.35 10.84 1.59
N LYS A 38 0.91 11.07 2.78
CA LYS A 38 2.25 10.59 3.13
C LYS A 38 2.18 9.74 4.38
N ILE A 39 3.09 8.77 4.47
CA ILE A 39 3.19 7.94 5.66
C ILE A 39 3.75 8.80 6.79
N ALA A 40 2.95 9.01 7.83
CA ALA A 40 3.30 9.84 8.97
C ALA A 40 3.93 9.03 10.10
N GLU A 41 3.37 7.83 10.36
CA GLU A 41 3.84 6.95 11.41
C GLU A 41 3.80 5.52 10.90
N LEU A 42 4.78 4.71 11.33
CA LEU A 42 4.89 3.33 10.90
C LEU A 42 5.51 2.49 12.01
N SER A 43 4.92 1.33 12.26
CA SER A 43 5.46 0.32 13.17
C SER A 43 5.18 -1.08 12.59
N GLN A 44 5.59 -2.11 13.30
CA GLN A 44 5.25 -3.49 12.91
C GLN A 44 3.75 -3.78 13.10
N ALA A 45 3.04 -2.93 13.83
CA ALA A 45 1.63 -3.12 14.16
C ALA A 45 0.68 -2.26 13.31
N ALA A 46 1.13 -1.13 12.78
CA ALA A 46 0.24 -0.19 12.11
C ALA A 46 0.98 0.80 11.22
N VAL A 47 0.25 1.38 10.30
CA VAL A 47 0.72 2.50 9.49
C VAL A 47 -0.34 3.61 9.52
N ARG A 48 0.12 4.86 9.69
CA ARG A 48 -0.73 6.04 9.62
C ARG A 48 -0.37 6.85 8.39
N ILE A 49 -1.37 7.12 7.56
CA ILE A 49 -1.20 7.90 6.33
C ILE A 49 -2.01 9.17 6.46
N LYS A 50 -1.35 10.32 6.30
CA LYS A 50 -1.99 11.63 6.40
C LYS A 50 -2.06 12.29 5.05
N GLY A 51 -3.28 12.65 4.64
CA GLY A 51 -3.55 13.47 3.49
C GLY A 51 -3.97 14.87 3.90
N SER A 52 -4.44 15.65 2.94
CA SER A 52 -4.96 16.99 3.19
C SER A 52 -6.36 16.88 3.77
N GLY A 53 -6.49 17.18 5.07
CA GLY A 53 -7.78 17.11 5.75
C GLY A 53 -8.29 15.71 6.04
N CYS A 54 -7.48 14.68 5.86
CA CYS A 54 -7.89 13.30 6.11
C CYS A 54 -6.72 12.46 6.62
N GLU A 55 -7.06 11.31 7.18
CA GLU A 55 -6.08 10.42 7.78
C GLU A 55 -6.60 8.99 7.71
N MET A 56 -5.70 8.03 7.47
CA MET A 56 -6.03 6.61 7.49
C MET A 56 -5.05 5.90 8.42
N LEU A 57 -5.58 5.16 9.41
CA LEU A 57 -4.79 4.35 10.31
C LEU A 57 -5.15 2.89 10.07
N LEU A 58 -4.15 2.11 9.69
CA LEU A 58 -4.32 0.70 9.33
C LEU A 58 -3.54 -0.18 10.30
N TYR A 59 -4.20 -1.16 10.89
CA TYR A 59 -3.59 -2.12 11.80
C TYR A 59 -3.27 -3.42 11.06
N PHE A 60 -2.09 -3.97 11.31
CA PHE A 60 -1.61 -5.20 10.67
C PHE A 60 -1.81 -6.47 11.51
N ARG A 61 -2.59 -6.41 12.58
CA ARG A 61 -2.63 -7.48 13.59
C ARG A 61 -3.09 -8.85 13.07
N GLU A 62 -4.09 -8.88 12.23
CA GLU A 62 -4.65 -10.13 11.69
C GLU A 62 -4.30 -10.33 10.23
N THR A 63 -3.31 -9.64 9.76
CA THR A 63 -2.91 -9.72 8.37
C THR A 63 -2.29 -11.06 8.07
N SER A 64 -2.88 -11.78 7.16
CA SER A 64 -2.38 -13.10 6.77
C SER A 64 -1.28 -13.01 5.74
N ASN A 65 -1.38 -12.09 4.77
CA ASN A 65 -0.45 -12.06 3.66
C ASN A 65 -0.14 -10.63 3.22
N PHE A 66 1.12 -10.43 2.81
CA PHE A 66 1.55 -9.22 2.13
C PHE A 66 2.07 -9.58 0.75
N ASP A 67 1.73 -8.79 -0.23
CA ASP A 67 2.26 -8.90 -1.58
C ASP A 67 2.94 -7.61 -1.99
N TYR A 68 4.09 -7.75 -2.62
CA TYR A 68 4.77 -6.64 -3.28
C TYR A 68 4.63 -6.83 -4.79
N LYS A 69 4.14 -5.80 -5.45
CA LYS A 69 3.95 -5.81 -6.90
C LYS A 69 4.70 -4.67 -7.52
N ASP A 70 5.58 -4.98 -8.45
CA ASP A 70 6.26 -4.01 -9.27
C ASP A 70 5.96 -4.36 -10.73
N PRO A 71 5.01 -3.67 -11.35
CA PRO A 71 4.65 -3.97 -12.75
C PRO A 71 5.81 -3.84 -13.73
N ARG A 72 6.87 -3.13 -13.35
CA ARG A 72 8.06 -3.00 -14.20
C ARG A 72 8.86 -4.29 -14.28
N GLU A 73 8.78 -5.13 -13.25
CA GLU A 73 9.46 -6.43 -13.20
C GLU A 73 8.69 -7.50 -13.96
N GLU A 74 7.36 -7.38 -13.99
CA GLU A 74 6.48 -8.34 -14.64
C GLU A 74 5.51 -7.63 -15.59
N PRO A 75 6.03 -7.00 -16.66
CA PRO A 75 5.16 -6.27 -17.58
C PRO A 75 4.23 -7.20 -18.34
N SER A 76 2.98 -6.79 -18.48
CA SER A 76 1.98 -7.51 -19.25
C SER A 76 1.07 -6.50 -19.95
N GLU A 77 0.26 -6.96 -20.89
CA GLU A 77 -0.72 -6.08 -21.54
C GLU A 77 -1.72 -5.53 -20.53
N ALA A 78 -2.07 -6.31 -19.51
CA ALA A 78 -3.04 -5.91 -18.49
C ALA A 78 -2.52 -4.77 -17.59
N ASN A 79 -1.20 -4.69 -17.35
CA ASN A 79 -0.61 -3.69 -16.47
C ASN A 79 0.28 -2.67 -17.17
N LYS A 80 0.24 -2.66 -18.50
CA LYS A 80 1.09 -1.79 -19.33
C LYS A 80 1.00 -0.32 -18.94
N ASP A 81 -0.21 0.17 -18.69
CA ASP A 81 -0.42 1.56 -18.29
C ASP A 81 0.03 1.81 -16.85
N ARG A 82 -0.06 0.81 -15.99
CA ARG A 82 0.33 0.89 -14.59
C ARG A 82 1.84 1.00 -14.40
N VAL A 83 2.61 0.44 -15.33
CA VAL A 83 4.08 0.50 -15.27
C VAL A 83 4.57 1.94 -15.12
N ASN A 84 3.87 2.88 -15.77
CA ASN A 84 4.27 4.28 -15.73
C ASN A 84 3.60 5.09 -14.60
N LYS A 85 2.44 4.65 -14.11
CA LYS A 85 1.67 5.39 -13.10
C LYS A 85 1.88 4.88 -11.68
N TYR A 86 1.90 3.58 -11.50
CA TYR A 86 1.91 2.95 -10.18
C TYR A 86 2.92 1.82 -10.16
N PRO A 87 4.21 2.17 -10.17
CA PRO A 87 5.26 1.16 -10.34
C PRO A 87 5.39 0.21 -9.15
N MET A 88 5.00 0.63 -7.97
CA MET A 88 5.17 -0.18 -6.76
C MET A 88 3.90 -0.21 -5.93
N VAL A 89 3.49 -1.40 -5.54
CA VAL A 89 2.28 -1.62 -4.74
C VAL A 89 2.60 -2.58 -3.61
N ILE A 90 2.26 -2.19 -2.39
CA ILE A 90 2.23 -3.10 -1.25
C ILE A 90 0.76 -3.42 -0.98
N GLU A 91 0.41 -4.69 -1.07
CA GLU A 91 -0.94 -5.14 -0.79
C GLU A 91 -0.96 -5.97 0.48
N ALA A 92 -1.87 -5.66 1.39
CA ALA A 92 -2.13 -6.45 2.59
C ALA A 92 -3.52 -7.06 2.50
N LYS A 93 -3.59 -8.37 2.68
CA LYS A 93 -4.86 -9.11 2.69
C LYS A 93 -5.17 -9.55 4.11
N PHE A 94 -6.36 -9.25 4.56
CA PHE A 94 -6.82 -9.60 5.90
C PHE A 94 -7.64 -10.89 5.88
N SER A 95 -7.78 -11.52 7.07
CA SER A 95 -8.47 -12.78 7.21
C SER A 95 -9.97 -12.73 6.84
N ASN A 96 -10.59 -11.56 6.90
CA ASN A 96 -12.00 -11.35 6.55
C ASN A 96 -12.21 -11.00 5.07
N ALA A 97 -11.22 -11.22 4.23
CA ALA A 97 -11.21 -10.91 2.81
C ALA A 97 -11.10 -9.41 2.47
N ASP A 98 -11.04 -8.53 3.46
CA ASP A 98 -10.71 -7.13 3.21
C ASP A 98 -9.24 -7.03 2.78
N ARG A 99 -8.93 -6.01 2.02
CA ARG A 99 -7.55 -5.77 1.58
C ARG A 99 -7.23 -4.29 1.58
N VAL A 100 -5.94 -4.01 1.67
CA VAL A 100 -5.40 -2.65 1.56
C VAL A 100 -4.33 -2.67 0.48
N GLU A 101 -4.36 -1.68 -0.38
CA GLU A 101 -3.28 -1.43 -1.33
C GLU A 101 -2.66 -0.07 -1.00
N ILE A 102 -1.34 -0.03 -0.86
CA ILE A 102 -0.61 1.22 -0.70
C ILE A 102 0.30 1.35 -1.92
N ILE A 103 0.05 2.36 -2.71
CA ILE A 103 0.63 2.53 -4.04
C ILE A 103 1.47 3.80 -4.04
N GLU A 104 2.70 3.71 -4.53
CA GLU A 104 3.51 4.89 -4.77
C GLU A 104 2.80 5.76 -5.81
N PHE A 105 2.48 6.99 -5.44
CA PHE A 105 1.65 7.89 -6.26
C PHE A 105 2.52 8.88 -7.02
N PHE A 106 2.36 8.92 -8.34
CA PHE A 106 3.02 9.89 -9.20
C PHE A 106 2.00 10.86 -9.77
N ASN A 107 2.33 12.11 -9.68
CA ASN A 107 1.55 13.17 -10.31
C ASN A 107 1.93 13.32 -11.78
#